data_b183cd45cafe41ab627c2de6cff5daaa
#
_entry.id   b183cd45cafe41ab627c2de6cff5daaa
#
_cell.length_a   1.000
_cell.length_b   1.000
_cell.length_c   1.000
_cell.angle_alpha   90.00
_cell.angle_beta   90.00
_cell.angle_gamma   90.00
#
_symmetry.space_group_name_H-M   'P 1'
#
loop_
_entity.id
_entity.type
_entity.pdbx_description
1 polymer ?
#
loop_
_entity_poly.entity_id
_entity_poly.type
_entity_poly.pdbx_seq_one_letter_code
_entity_poly.pdbx_strand_id
1 'polypeptide(L)'
;MAVKNHLLDDKIIKAAKEEFMEFGFSKASLHKIAAKAGITTGALYTRYKGKDELFASLITLPIDKITDSLEEVKQLYKESREKLDVDVFIEAIKKEEDIFINMLMDKYNECVLLMCKSEGSNVEKLVNEMIANNYKESANYFRVMSKNKNFDFDAIELILNEQLYFYKMILDRGYTKEKVVDIMAINRIYVEAGWKRIFEELVTE
;
A
#
# COMPACT_ATOMS: atom_id res chain seq x y z
N MET A 1 2.57 38.15 -7.16
CA MET A 1 2.68 36.70 -6.84
C MET A 1 3.46 36.59 -5.54
N ALA A 2 2.86 36.06 -4.49
CA ALA A 2 3.56 35.83 -3.22
C ALA A 2 4.64 34.78 -3.43
N VAL A 3 5.89 35.12 -3.12
CA VAL A 3 7.00 34.14 -3.08
C VAL A 3 6.62 33.05 -2.11
N LYS A 4 6.46 31.80 -2.58
CA LYS A 4 6.23 30.63 -1.73
C LYS A 4 7.39 30.56 -0.74
N ASN A 5 7.10 30.73 0.55
CA ASN A 5 8.14 30.68 1.57
C ASN A 5 8.41 29.19 1.89
N HIS A 6 9.30 28.57 1.12
CA HIS A 6 9.66 27.15 1.24
C HIS A 6 10.04 26.74 2.66
N LEU A 7 10.76 27.61 3.41
CA LEU A 7 11.13 27.35 4.81
C LEU A 7 9.93 27.19 5.74
N LEU A 8 8.84 27.89 5.44
CA LEU A 8 7.62 27.81 6.23
C LEU A 8 6.82 26.56 5.86
N ASP A 9 6.79 26.20 4.57
CA ASP A 9 6.15 24.98 4.11
C ASP A 9 6.83 23.77 4.72
N ASP A 10 8.17 23.73 4.79
CA ASP A 10 8.94 22.67 5.45
C ASP A 10 8.60 22.53 6.95
N LYS A 11 8.43 23.67 7.66
CA LYS A 11 8.01 23.63 9.08
C LYS A 11 6.61 23.06 9.26
N ILE A 12 5.68 23.43 8.37
CA ILE A 12 4.31 22.89 8.39
C ILE A 12 4.32 21.38 8.12
N ILE A 13 5.02 20.93 7.08
CA ILE A 13 5.14 19.52 6.71
C ILE A 13 5.75 18.71 7.86
N LYS A 14 6.81 19.21 8.50
CA LYS A 14 7.44 18.55 9.64
C LYS A 14 6.47 18.42 10.83
N ALA A 15 5.82 19.53 11.21
CA ALA A 15 4.86 19.53 12.31
C ALA A 15 3.64 18.64 12.04
N ALA A 16 3.16 18.63 10.80
CA ALA A 16 2.07 17.77 10.36
C ALA A 16 2.45 16.30 10.40
N LYS A 17 3.65 15.95 9.90
CA LYS A 17 4.16 14.59 9.95
C LYS A 17 4.24 14.05 11.38
N GLU A 18 4.78 14.84 12.32
CA GLU A 18 4.84 14.48 13.74
C GLU A 18 3.44 14.25 14.33
N GLU A 19 2.51 15.17 14.12
CA GLU A 19 1.16 15.08 14.67
C GLU A 19 0.37 13.90 14.09
N PHE A 20 0.42 13.68 12.76
CA PHE A 20 -0.29 12.57 12.15
C PHE A 20 0.33 11.20 12.47
N MET A 21 1.66 11.11 12.57
CA MET A 21 2.33 9.87 12.99
C MET A 21 1.96 9.47 14.41
N GLU A 22 1.85 10.44 15.31
CA GLU A 22 1.53 10.20 16.73
C GLU A 22 0.04 9.86 16.93
N PHE A 23 -0.86 10.68 16.37
CA PHE A 23 -2.30 10.62 16.70
C PHE A 23 -3.18 10.00 15.60
N GLY A 24 -2.65 9.77 14.41
CA GLY A 24 -3.42 9.41 13.22
C GLY A 24 -4.26 10.55 12.66
N PHE A 25 -4.81 10.36 11.46
CA PHE A 25 -5.62 11.39 10.82
C PHE A 25 -6.82 11.82 11.67
N SER A 26 -7.63 10.88 12.15
CA SER A 26 -8.88 11.20 12.85
C SER A 26 -8.66 12.10 14.08
N LYS A 27 -7.62 11.85 14.89
CA LYS A 27 -7.36 12.55 16.17
C LYS A 27 -6.39 13.71 16.07
N ALA A 28 -5.64 13.85 14.95
CA ALA A 28 -4.70 14.95 14.76
C ALA A 28 -5.38 16.32 14.71
N SER A 29 -4.70 17.36 15.22
CA SER A 29 -5.22 18.72 15.37
C SER A 29 -4.47 19.74 14.50
N LEU A 30 -5.17 20.38 13.54
CA LEU A 30 -4.61 21.47 12.75
C LEU A 30 -4.13 22.65 13.61
N HIS A 31 -4.79 22.90 14.75
CA HIS A 31 -4.36 23.95 15.68
C HIS A 31 -2.98 23.63 16.30
N LYS A 32 -2.76 22.35 16.71
CA LYS A 32 -1.45 21.92 17.24
C LYS A 32 -0.38 21.96 16.16
N ILE A 33 -0.70 21.55 14.94
CA ILE A 33 0.21 21.63 13.78
C ILE A 33 0.62 23.07 13.53
N ALA A 34 -0.32 24.00 13.47
CA ALA A 34 -0.04 25.43 13.25
C ALA A 34 0.85 26.00 14.39
N ALA A 35 0.53 25.69 15.64
CA ALA A 35 1.31 26.13 16.80
C ALA A 35 2.77 25.59 16.74
N LYS A 36 2.97 24.28 16.45
CA LYS A 36 4.30 23.67 16.27
C LYS A 36 5.07 24.30 15.12
N ALA A 37 4.40 24.66 14.02
CA ALA A 37 5.01 25.33 12.87
C ALA A 37 5.31 26.82 13.11
N GLY A 38 4.86 27.39 14.23
CA GLY A 38 5.03 28.82 14.56
C GLY A 38 4.15 29.76 13.74
N ILE A 39 2.95 29.31 13.34
CA ILE A 39 1.97 30.09 12.55
C ILE A 39 0.57 30.05 13.18
N THR A 40 -0.29 30.92 12.68
CA THR A 40 -1.72 30.89 13.05
C THR A 40 -2.45 29.80 12.24
N THR A 41 -3.55 29.27 12.79
CA THR A 41 -4.42 28.32 12.07
C THR A 41 -4.97 28.94 10.78
N GLY A 42 -5.28 30.26 10.76
CA GLY A 42 -5.68 30.96 9.54
C GLY A 42 -4.61 30.95 8.47
N ALA A 43 -3.32 31.12 8.84
CA ALA A 43 -2.20 31.03 7.90
C ALA A 43 -2.02 29.59 7.36
N LEU A 44 -2.37 28.56 8.15
CA LEU A 44 -2.38 27.19 7.67
C LEU A 44 -3.49 26.96 6.62
N TYR A 45 -4.71 27.45 6.87
CA TYR A 45 -5.84 27.34 5.94
C TYR A 45 -5.65 28.11 4.62
N THR A 46 -4.79 29.12 4.58
CA THR A 46 -4.42 29.79 3.31
C THR A 46 -3.55 28.90 2.40
N ARG A 47 -2.89 27.86 2.95
CA ARG A 47 -2.02 26.93 2.22
C ARG A 47 -2.69 25.61 1.90
N TYR A 48 -3.47 25.12 2.83
CA TYR A 48 -4.16 23.83 2.74
C TYR A 48 -5.64 24.04 3.06
N LYS A 49 -6.53 23.62 2.16
CA LYS A 49 -7.99 23.79 2.30
C LYS A 49 -8.59 23.04 3.48
N GLY A 50 -7.79 22.14 4.10
CA GLY A 50 -8.23 21.37 5.26
C GLY A 50 -7.25 20.29 5.64
N LYS A 51 -7.68 19.45 6.57
CA LYS A 51 -6.90 18.37 7.15
C LYS A 51 -6.54 17.28 6.11
N ASP A 52 -7.49 16.98 5.21
CA ASP A 52 -7.29 16.00 4.14
C ASP A 52 -6.21 16.44 3.14
N GLU A 53 -6.24 17.69 2.68
CA GLU A 53 -5.22 18.21 1.74
C GLU A 53 -3.84 18.23 2.38
N LEU A 54 -3.74 18.65 3.64
CA LEU A 54 -2.49 18.62 4.38
C LEU A 54 -1.98 17.18 4.57
N PHE A 55 -2.86 16.25 4.93
CA PHE A 55 -2.49 14.84 5.10
C PHE A 55 -2.03 14.22 3.80
N ALA A 56 -2.78 14.41 2.72
CA ALA A 56 -2.42 13.92 1.39
C ALA A 56 -1.07 14.45 0.90
N SER A 57 -0.72 15.70 1.24
CA SER A 57 0.57 16.30 0.87
C SER A 57 1.79 15.64 1.52
N LEU A 58 1.60 14.84 2.57
CA LEU A 58 2.65 14.07 3.25
C LEU A 58 2.97 12.75 2.56
N ILE A 59 2.07 12.27 1.70
CA ILE A 59 2.19 10.96 1.05
C ILE A 59 2.78 11.17 -0.34
N THR A 60 4.11 11.18 -0.41
CA THR A 60 4.90 11.42 -1.63
C THR A 60 5.46 10.11 -2.18
N LEU A 61 4.57 9.17 -2.52
CA LEU A 61 4.95 7.92 -3.15
C LEU A 61 5.32 8.14 -4.62
N PRO A 62 6.29 7.40 -5.18
CA PRO A 62 6.67 7.48 -6.59
C PRO A 62 5.65 6.71 -7.46
N ILE A 63 4.43 7.24 -7.56
CA ILE A 63 3.29 6.54 -8.19
C ILE A 63 3.61 6.11 -9.63
N ASP A 64 4.24 6.97 -10.44
CA ASP A 64 4.57 6.63 -11.83
C ASP A 64 5.46 5.38 -11.90
N LYS A 65 6.54 5.32 -11.09
CA LYS A 65 7.43 4.16 -11.05
C LYS A 65 6.74 2.89 -10.56
N ILE A 66 5.86 3.04 -9.56
CA ILE A 66 5.07 1.91 -9.04
C ILE A 66 4.13 1.42 -10.14
N THR A 67 3.46 2.31 -10.86
CA THR A 67 2.53 1.96 -11.94
C THR A 67 3.24 1.23 -13.08
N ASP A 68 4.41 1.73 -13.52
CA ASP A 68 5.20 1.08 -14.56
C ASP A 68 5.61 -0.35 -14.16
N SER A 69 6.09 -0.52 -12.91
CA SER A 69 6.48 -1.83 -12.38
C SER A 69 5.29 -2.79 -12.23
N LEU A 70 4.10 -2.28 -11.85
CA LEU A 70 2.88 -3.08 -11.77
C LEU A 70 2.37 -3.50 -13.15
N GLU A 71 2.62 -2.71 -14.20
CA GLU A 71 2.25 -3.10 -15.56
C GLU A 71 3.06 -4.33 -16.03
N GLU A 72 4.35 -4.41 -15.69
CA GLU A 72 5.15 -5.62 -15.94
C GLU A 72 4.59 -6.85 -15.18
N VAL A 73 4.18 -6.67 -13.92
CA VAL A 73 3.53 -7.73 -13.13
C VAL A 73 2.24 -8.22 -13.80
N LYS A 74 1.41 -7.29 -14.28
CA LYS A 74 0.18 -7.64 -15.01
C LYS A 74 0.45 -8.46 -16.27
N GLN A 75 1.51 -8.16 -17.01
CA GLN A 75 1.90 -8.94 -18.18
C GLN A 75 2.33 -10.36 -17.81
N LEU A 76 3.07 -10.54 -16.72
CA LEU A 76 3.44 -11.87 -16.21
C LEU A 76 2.19 -12.68 -15.78
N TYR A 77 1.25 -12.08 -15.07
CA TYR A 77 -0.01 -12.74 -14.72
C TYR A 77 -0.82 -13.14 -15.98
N LYS A 78 -0.86 -12.28 -16.99
CA LYS A 78 -1.51 -12.60 -18.26
C LYS A 78 -0.82 -13.79 -18.96
N GLU A 79 0.50 -13.77 -19.06
CA GLU A 79 1.29 -14.84 -19.68
C GLU A 79 1.12 -16.17 -18.93
N SER A 80 1.20 -16.17 -17.60
CA SER A 80 1.02 -17.36 -16.79
C SER A 80 -0.37 -17.99 -16.98
N ARG A 81 -1.41 -17.17 -17.13
CA ARG A 81 -2.78 -17.63 -17.39
C ARG A 81 -2.92 -18.24 -18.80
N GLU A 82 -2.35 -17.59 -19.82
CA GLU A 82 -2.45 -18.06 -21.19
C GLU A 82 -1.72 -19.39 -21.41
N LYS A 83 -0.59 -19.57 -20.71
CA LYS A 83 0.25 -20.77 -20.81
C LYS A 83 -0.05 -21.81 -19.72
N LEU A 84 -0.85 -21.49 -18.71
CA LEU A 84 -1.04 -22.25 -17.47
C LEU A 84 0.32 -22.60 -16.82
N ASP A 85 1.22 -21.61 -16.77
CA ASP A 85 2.60 -21.75 -16.30
C ASP A 85 2.74 -21.25 -14.86
N VAL A 86 2.95 -22.18 -13.95
CA VAL A 86 3.08 -21.88 -12.50
C VAL A 86 4.38 -21.12 -12.19
N ASP A 87 5.44 -21.33 -12.92
CA ASP A 87 6.73 -20.68 -12.64
C ASP A 87 6.66 -19.20 -13.04
N VAL A 88 6.01 -18.86 -14.16
CA VAL A 88 5.71 -17.46 -14.55
C VAL A 88 4.75 -16.81 -13.56
N PHE A 89 3.77 -17.54 -13.03
CA PHE A 89 2.88 -17.03 -11.98
C PHE A 89 3.65 -16.69 -10.69
N ILE A 90 4.55 -17.54 -10.26
CA ILE A 90 5.39 -17.30 -9.08
C ILE A 90 6.36 -16.13 -9.31
N GLU A 91 6.88 -15.97 -10.53
CA GLU A 91 7.69 -14.80 -10.89
C GLU A 91 6.90 -13.49 -10.75
N ALA A 92 5.63 -13.47 -11.16
CA ALA A 92 4.76 -12.31 -10.99
C ALA A 92 4.58 -11.94 -9.51
N ILE A 93 4.30 -12.94 -8.64
CA ILE A 93 4.18 -12.73 -7.19
C ILE A 93 5.47 -12.17 -6.59
N LYS A 94 6.63 -12.71 -6.96
CA LYS A 94 7.93 -12.21 -6.48
C LYS A 94 8.17 -10.76 -6.85
N LYS A 95 7.88 -10.40 -8.09
CA LYS A 95 8.02 -9.01 -8.58
C LYS A 95 7.09 -8.06 -7.83
N GLU A 96 5.83 -8.45 -7.60
CA GLU A 96 4.87 -7.65 -6.84
C GLU A 96 5.35 -7.42 -5.39
N GLU A 97 5.85 -8.47 -4.74
CA GLU A 97 6.41 -8.37 -3.39
C GLU A 97 7.66 -7.48 -3.35
N ASP A 98 8.57 -7.57 -4.35
CA ASP A 98 9.74 -6.72 -4.45
C ASP A 98 9.39 -5.23 -4.62
N ILE A 99 8.34 -4.91 -5.38
CA ILE A 99 7.81 -3.54 -5.50
C ILE A 99 7.40 -3.02 -4.12
N PHE A 100 6.66 -3.83 -3.36
CA PHE A 100 6.21 -3.46 -2.02
C PHE A 100 7.38 -3.27 -1.05
N ILE A 101 8.34 -4.20 -1.02
CA ILE A 101 9.54 -4.11 -0.17
C ILE A 101 10.34 -2.84 -0.51
N ASN A 102 10.59 -2.58 -1.79
CA ASN A 102 11.32 -1.38 -2.22
C ASN A 102 10.60 -0.10 -1.80
N MET A 103 9.27 -0.06 -1.94
CA MET A 103 8.46 1.06 -1.46
C MET A 103 8.59 1.25 0.05
N LEU A 104 8.55 0.17 0.83
CA LEU A 104 8.76 0.21 2.28
C LEU A 104 10.16 0.72 2.64
N MET A 105 11.20 0.26 1.93
CA MET A 105 12.58 0.68 2.21
C MET A 105 12.79 2.17 1.93
N ASP A 106 12.21 2.70 0.86
CA ASP A 106 12.40 4.08 0.42
C ASP A 106 11.47 5.05 1.15
N LYS A 107 10.24 4.65 1.44
CA LYS A 107 9.13 5.52 1.88
C LYS A 107 8.40 4.99 3.12
N TYR A 108 9.15 4.44 4.08
CA TYR A 108 8.58 3.78 5.27
C TYR A 108 7.53 4.62 6.00
N ASN A 109 7.84 5.88 6.28
CA ASN A 109 6.92 6.77 7.02
C ASN A 109 5.65 7.09 6.22
N GLU A 110 5.77 7.26 4.90
CA GLU A 110 4.64 7.47 4.01
C GLU A 110 3.74 6.23 3.96
N CYS A 111 4.34 5.03 3.96
CA CYS A 111 3.61 3.77 4.06
C CYS A 111 2.88 3.62 5.41
N VAL A 112 3.51 4.01 6.52
CA VAL A 112 2.87 4.03 7.85
C VAL A 112 1.70 5.02 7.87
N LEU A 113 1.88 6.24 7.34
CA LEU A 113 0.80 7.21 7.25
C LEU A 113 -0.38 6.65 6.44
N LEU A 114 -0.07 6.09 5.26
CA LEU A 114 -1.06 5.57 4.33
C LEU A 114 -1.85 4.38 4.92
N MET A 115 -1.16 3.39 5.46
CA MET A 115 -1.78 2.11 5.85
C MET A 115 -2.25 2.06 7.30
N CYS A 116 -1.59 2.81 8.21
CA CYS A 116 -1.85 2.71 9.65
C CYS A 116 -2.44 3.98 10.28
N LYS A 117 -2.30 5.14 9.62
CA LYS A 117 -2.66 6.45 10.20
C LYS A 117 -3.71 7.23 9.40
N SER A 118 -4.26 6.68 8.33
CA SER A 118 -5.17 7.36 7.40
C SER A 118 -6.66 7.29 7.78
N GLU A 119 -7.02 6.56 8.83
CA GLU A 119 -8.41 6.30 9.23
C GLU A 119 -9.28 7.58 9.27
N GLY A 120 -10.36 7.59 8.49
CA GLY A 120 -11.30 8.70 8.35
C GLY A 120 -10.91 9.74 7.29
N SER A 121 -9.77 9.60 6.60
CA SER A 121 -9.33 10.49 5.53
C SER A 121 -9.90 10.12 4.16
N ASN A 122 -9.84 11.07 3.22
CA ASN A 122 -10.13 10.79 1.80
C ASN A 122 -9.08 9.85 1.17
N VAL A 123 -7.84 9.88 1.68
CA VAL A 123 -6.77 8.97 1.26
C VAL A 123 -7.12 7.52 1.59
N GLU A 124 -7.63 7.25 2.80
CA GLU A 124 -8.09 5.91 3.18
C GLU A 124 -9.15 5.37 2.22
N LYS A 125 -10.14 6.20 1.86
CA LYS A 125 -11.21 5.80 0.93
C LYS A 125 -10.65 5.39 -0.42
N LEU A 126 -9.75 6.21 -0.99
CA LEU A 126 -9.10 5.92 -2.26
C LEU A 126 -8.29 4.62 -2.22
N VAL A 127 -7.53 4.39 -1.14
CA VAL A 127 -6.74 3.17 -0.96
C VAL A 127 -7.65 1.96 -0.86
N ASN A 128 -8.72 2.03 -0.06
CA ASN A 128 -9.66 0.93 0.08
C ASN A 128 -10.37 0.59 -1.24
N GLU A 129 -10.73 1.60 -2.05
CA GLU A 129 -11.30 1.39 -3.38
C GLU A 129 -10.30 0.73 -4.34
N MET A 130 -9.03 1.17 -4.34
CA MET A 130 -7.97 0.56 -5.16
C MET A 130 -7.74 -0.90 -4.77
N ILE A 131 -7.68 -1.20 -3.46
CA ILE A 131 -7.50 -2.55 -2.93
C ILE A 131 -8.68 -3.44 -3.33
N ALA A 132 -9.92 -2.97 -3.14
CA ALA A 132 -11.12 -3.73 -3.51
C ALA A 132 -11.18 -4.04 -5.01
N ASN A 133 -10.75 -3.11 -5.86
CA ASN A 133 -10.67 -3.34 -7.30
C ASN A 133 -9.59 -4.36 -7.66
N ASN A 134 -8.41 -4.27 -7.05
CA ASN A 134 -7.32 -5.22 -7.27
C ASN A 134 -7.73 -6.65 -6.89
N TYR A 135 -8.44 -6.83 -5.77
CA TYR A 135 -8.94 -8.14 -5.34
C TYR A 135 -9.96 -8.73 -6.32
N LYS A 136 -10.87 -7.90 -6.85
CA LYS A 136 -11.82 -8.36 -7.87
C LYS A 136 -11.12 -8.82 -9.14
N GLU A 137 -10.10 -8.09 -9.58
CA GLU A 137 -9.28 -8.46 -10.74
C GLU A 137 -8.53 -9.76 -10.48
N SER A 138 -7.92 -9.92 -9.32
CA SER A 138 -7.22 -11.14 -8.91
C SER A 138 -8.17 -12.35 -8.80
N ALA A 139 -9.32 -12.20 -8.16
CA ALA A 139 -10.32 -13.27 -8.08
C ALA A 139 -10.82 -13.68 -9.47
N ASN A 140 -11.04 -12.71 -10.37
CA ASN A 140 -11.43 -13.00 -11.76
C ASN A 140 -10.31 -13.71 -12.54
N TYR A 141 -9.05 -13.36 -12.31
CA TYR A 141 -7.90 -14.05 -12.88
C TYR A 141 -7.97 -15.57 -12.57
N PHE A 142 -8.17 -15.93 -11.31
CA PHE A 142 -8.27 -17.34 -10.89
C PHE A 142 -9.51 -18.03 -11.44
N ARG A 143 -10.68 -17.34 -11.48
CA ARG A 143 -11.92 -17.91 -12.06
C ARG A 143 -11.77 -18.28 -13.53
N VAL A 144 -11.13 -17.41 -14.32
CA VAL A 144 -10.94 -17.65 -15.76
C VAL A 144 -9.97 -18.81 -16.01
N MET A 145 -8.99 -18.98 -15.14
CA MET A 145 -7.98 -20.03 -15.27
C MET A 145 -8.45 -21.39 -14.75
N SER A 146 -9.39 -21.41 -13.81
CA SER A 146 -9.79 -22.62 -13.11
C SER A 146 -10.51 -23.61 -14.02
N LYS A 147 -10.03 -24.84 -14.04
CA LYS A 147 -10.73 -26.02 -14.55
C LYS A 147 -11.58 -26.70 -13.47
N ASN A 148 -11.25 -26.48 -12.21
CA ASN A 148 -11.94 -27.04 -11.06
C ASN A 148 -13.22 -26.26 -10.75
N LYS A 149 -14.39 -26.81 -11.11
CA LYS A 149 -15.70 -26.19 -10.89
C LYS A 149 -16.12 -26.11 -9.41
N ASN A 150 -15.49 -26.86 -8.54
CA ASN A 150 -15.79 -26.90 -7.11
C ASN A 150 -14.84 -26.03 -6.27
N PHE A 151 -13.98 -25.25 -6.91
CA PHE A 151 -13.05 -24.38 -6.20
C PHE A 151 -13.78 -23.17 -5.60
N ASP A 152 -13.55 -22.94 -4.30
CA ASP A 152 -14.14 -21.82 -3.58
C ASP A 152 -13.32 -20.53 -3.79
N PHE A 153 -13.80 -19.65 -4.68
CA PHE A 153 -13.13 -18.39 -5.00
C PHE A 153 -13.24 -17.33 -3.90
N ASP A 154 -14.18 -17.47 -2.97
CA ASP A 154 -14.28 -16.56 -1.83
C ASP A 154 -13.08 -16.77 -0.89
N ALA A 155 -12.55 -17.99 -0.82
CA ALA A 155 -11.31 -18.30 -0.10
C ALA A 155 -10.10 -17.55 -0.68
N ILE A 156 -10.01 -17.38 -1.99
CA ILE A 156 -8.94 -16.59 -2.64
C ILE A 156 -9.00 -15.13 -2.20
N GLU A 157 -10.19 -14.54 -2.18
CA GLU A 157 -10.37 -13.16 -1.73
C GLU A 157 -9.94 -12.97 -0.28
N LEU A 158 -10.29 -13.92 0.59
CA LEU A 158 -9.89 -13.90 2.00
C LEU A 158 -8.37 -14.02 2.18
N ILE A 159 -7.69 -14.89 1.41
CA ILE A 159 -6.23 -15.05 1.45
C ILE A 159 -5.52 -13.76 0.99
N LEU A 160 -6.02 -13.10 -0.06
CA LEU A 160 -5.48 -11.83 -0.54
C LEU A 160 -5.63 -10.72 0.51
N ASN A 161 -6.78 -10.67 1.20
CA ASN A 161 -7.01 -9.73 2.31
C ASN A 161 -6.06 -9.99 3.49
N GLU A 162 -5.80 -11.25 3.83
CA GLU A 162 -4.85 -11.63 4.88
C GLU A 162 -3.44 -11.11 4.58
N GLN A 163 -3.00 -11.21 3.34
CA GLN A 163 -1.69 -10.72 2.92
C GLN A 163 -1.54 -9.20 3.11
N LEU A 164 -2.55 -8.42 2.75
CA LEU A 164 -2.53 -6.97 3.01
C LEU A 164 -2.51 -6.66 4.51
N TYR A 165 -3.29 -7.38 5.30
CA TYR A 165 -3.31 -7.22 6.75
C TYR A 165 -1.94 -7.54 7.38
N PHE A 166 -1.24 -8.53 6.84
CA PHE A 166 0.13 -8.86 7.24
C PHE A 166 1.08 -7.68 7.04
N TYR A 167 1.04 -6.99 5.89
CA TYR A 167 1.85 -5.80 5.63
C TYR A 167 1.52 -4.65 6.58
N LYS A 168 0.24 -4.41 6.82
CA LYS A 168 -0.21 -3.41 7.80
C LYS A 168 0.31 -3.72 9.21
N MET A 169 0.29 -4.98 9.61
CA MET A 169 0.80 -5.44 10.90
C MET A 169 2.30 -5.19 11.08
N ILE A 170 3.10 -5.40 10.03
CA ILE A 170 4.55 -5.11 10.03
C ILE A 170 4.79 -3.62 10.29
N LEU A 171 4.06 -2.76 9.58
CA LEU A 171 4.17 -1.30 9.72
C LEU A 171 3.72 -0.80 11.10
N ASP A 172 2.62 -1.33 11.62
CA ASP A 172 2.06 -0.90 12.91
C ASP A 172 2.96 -1.28 14.10
N ARG A 173 3.70 -2.39 13.99
CA ARG A 173 4.66 -2.82 15.01
C ARG A 173 5.96 -2.00 15.04
N GLY A 174 6.21 -1.15 14.04
CA GLY A 174 7.36 -0.26 14.01
C GLY A 174 8.71 -0.99 13.97
N TYR A 175 8.79 -2.12 13.29
CA TYR A 175 10.05 -2.85 13.11
C TYR A 175 11.09 -2.02 12.36
N THR A 176 12.39 -2.28 12.63
CA THR A 176 13.47 -1.71 11.82
C THR A 176 13.42 -2.25 10.39
N LYS A 177 14.02 -1.53 9.45
CA LYS A 177 14.07 -1.94 8.04
C LYS A 177 14.69 -3.32 7.86
N GLU A 178 15.79 -3.60 8.59
CA GLU A 178 16.48 -4.89 8.57
C GLU A 178 15.54 -6.01 9.04
N LYS A 179 14.78 -5.77 10.13
CA LYS A 179 13.83 -6.74 10.65
C LYS A 179 12.67 -6.99 9.68
N VAL A 180 12.23 -5.95 8.96
CA VAL A 180 11.22 -6.11 7.89
C VAL A 180 11.72 -7.02 6.78
N VAL A 181 12.98 -6.84 6.32
CA VAL A 181 13.58 -7.71 5.30
C VAL A 181 13.60 -9.17 5.75
N ASP A 182 14.01 -9.45 7.00
CA ASP A 182 14.03 -10.83 7.54
C ASP A 182 12.62 -11.45 7.58
N ILE A 183 11.62 -10.66 8.02
CA ILE A 183 10.22 -11.10 8.08
C ILE A 183 9.71 -11.40 6.66
N MET A 184 9.98 -10.52 5.70
CA MET A 184 9.56 -10.66 4.31
C MET A 184 10.21 -11.87 3.63
N ALA A 185 11.48 -12.18 3.96
CA ALA A 185 12.15 -13.38 3.44
C ALA A 185 11.44 -14.67 3.86
N ILE A 186 10.97 -14.76 5.11
CA ILE A 186 10.19 -15.92 5.57
C ILE A 186 8.78 -15.92 4.96
N ASN A 187 8.13 -14.75 4.90
CA ASN A 187 6.81 -14.62 4.26
C ASN A 187 6.85 -15.08 2.80
N ARG A 188 7.89 -14.72 2.05
CA ARG A 188 8.08 -15.13 0.65
C ARG A 188 8.05 -16.64 0.49
N ILE A 189 8.76 -17.39 1.34
CA ILE A 189 8.76 -18.86 1.31
C ILE A 189 7.34 -19.41 1.48
N TYR A 190 6.59 -18.86 2.43
CA TYR A 190 5.21 -19.28 2.71
C TYR A 190 4.26 -18.94 1.56
N VAL A 191 4.33 -17.71 1.05
CA VAL A 191 3.47 -17.19 -0.02
C VAL A 191 3.72 -17.95 -1.33
N GLU A 192 4.99 -18.14 -1.72
CA GLU A 192 5.35 -18.89 -2.92
C GLU A 192 4.85 -20.34 -2.86
N ALA A 193 5.09 -21.05 -1.76
CA ALA A 193 4.67 -22.43 -1.60
C ALA A 193 3.13 -22.56 -1.62
N GLY A 194 2.42 -21.67 -0.94
CA GLY A 194 0.97 -21.65 -0.89
C GLY A 194 0.34 -21.35 -2.25
N TRP A 195 0.77 -20.29 -2.92
CA TRP A 195 0.24 -19.93 -4.22
C TRP A 195 0.59 -20.93 -5.32
N LYS A 196 1.80 -21.52 -5.29
CA LYS A 196 2.16 -22.59 -6.20
C LYS A 196 1.19 -23.76 -6.10
N ARG A 197 0.89 -24.19 -4.87
CA ARG A 197 -0.04 -25.30 -4.64
C ARG A 197 -1.47 -24.95 -5.07
N ILE A 198 -1.93 -23.74 -4.76
CA ILE A 198 -3.27 -23.26 -5.19
C ILE A 198 -3.36 -23.25 -6.72
N PHE A 199 -2.35 -22.75 -7.40
CA PHE A 199 -2.30 -22.71 -8.86
C PHE A 199 -2.40 -24.14 -9.45
N GLU A 200 -1.61 -25.06 -8.95
CA GLU A 200 -1.62 -26.47 -9.38
C GLU A 200 -3.01 -27.11 -9.22
N GLU A 201 -3.69 -26.88 -8.09
CA GLU A 201 -5.05 -27.39 -7.85
C GLU A 201 -6.11 -26.76 -8.78
N LEU A 202 -5.92 -25.49 -9.16
CA LEU A 202 -6.85 -24.79 -10.05
C LEU A 202 -6.79 -25.30 -11.49
N VAL A 203 -5.60 -25.68 -11.98
CA VAL A 203 -5.39 -26.10 -13.37
C VAL A 203 -5.52 -27.61 -13.57
N THR A 204 -5.60 -28.39 -12.49
CA THR A 204 -5.83 -29.83 -12.53
C THR A 204 -7.33 -30.13 -12.69
N GLU A 205 -7.68 -31.14 -13.51
CA GLU A 205 -9.05 -31.61 -13.74
C GLU A 205 -9.63 -32.35 -12.54
#